data_f65122a679201a5ff6556e32c9bf499a
#
_entry.id   f65122a679201a5ff6556e32c9bf499a
#
_cell.length_a   1.000
_cell.length_b   1.000
_cell.length_c   1.000
_cell.angle_alpha   90.00
_cell.angle_beta   90.00
_cell.angle_gamma   90.00
#
_symmetry.space_group_name_H-M   'P 1'
#
loop_
_entity.id
_entity.type
_entity.pdbx_description
1 polymer ?
#
loop_
_entity_poly.entity_id
_entity_poly.type
_entity_poly.pdbx_seq_one_letter_code
_entity_poly.pdbx_strand_id
1 'polypeptide(L)'
;MVKVEAIIRPLKLDEVKAALHECGVRGLTVTEVRGFGKQRGYTERYRGTEYTVSLLHKVKVEVVIPEEMMDEVIEAIMAAARTGEIGDGKIFVTPVIEAIRI
;
A
#
# COMPACT_ATOMS: atom_id res chain seq x y z
N MET A 1 3.83 5.68 19.10
CA MET A 1 4.16 5.24 17.73
C MET A 1 3.01 4.50 17.09
N VAL A 2 2.88 4.66 15.81
CA VAL A 2 1.91 3.92 15.02
C VAL A 2 2.60 3.30 13.80
N LYS A 3 2.04 2.19 13.33
CA LYS A 3 2.44 1.59 12.06
C LYS A 3 1.37 1.92 11.04
N VAL A 4 1.77 2.53 9.94
CA VAL A 4 0.91 2.79 8.80
C VAL A 4 1.25 1.76 7.73
N GLU A 5 0.27 0.97 7.36
CA GLU A 5 0.37 -0.06 6.33
C GLU A 5 -0.50 0.34 5.15
N ALA A 6 0.09 0.47 3.99
CA ALA A 6 -0.65 0.82 2.78
C ALA A 6 -0.55 -0.31 1.77
N ILE A 7 -1.68 -0.81 1.33
CA ILE A 7 -1.75 -1.76 0.23
C ILE A 7 -2.09 -0.95 -1.01
N ILE A 8 -1.19 -0.88 -1.96
CA ILE A 8 -1.28 0.01 -3.12
C ILE A 8 -1.06 -0.73 -4.43
N ARG A 9 -1.38 -0.07 -5.54
CA ARG A 9 -1.01 -0.57 -6.86
C ARG A 9 0.51 -0.58 -7.01
N PRO A 10 1.10 -1.62 -7.60
CA PRO A 10 2.55 -1.68 -7.77
C PRO A 10 3.13 -0.49 -8.52
N LEU A 11 2.42 0.03 -9.52
CA LEU A 11 2.89 1.18 -10.31
C LEU A 11 2.95 2.49 -9.53
N LYS A 12 2.34 2.54 -8.36
CA LYS A 12 2.35 3.73 -7.51
C LYS A 12 3.45 3.73 -6.45
N LEU A 13 4.23 2.66 -6.38
CA LEU A 13 5.25 2.53 -5.34
C LEU A 13 6.25 3.68 -5.32
N ASP A 14 6.79 4.04 -6.48
CA ASP A 14 7.81 5.10 -6.54
C ASP A 14 7.25 6.45 -6.09
N GLU A 15 6.02 6.78 -6.50
CA GLU A 15 5.37 8.01 -6.08
C GLU A 15 5.11 8.04 -4.57
N VAL A 16 4.67 6.91 -4.01
CA VAL A 16 4.44 6.79 -2.57
C VAL A 16 5.74 6.92 -1.79
N LYS A 17 6.81 6.27 -2.25
CA LYS A 17 8.13 6.40 -1.63
C LYS A 17 8.60 7.84 -1.61
N ALA A 18 8.47 8.54 -2.73
CA ALA A 18 8.87 9.95 -2.83
C ALA A 18 8.06 10.82 -1.87
N ALA A 19 6.74 10.60 -1.80
CA ALA A 19 5.87 11.36 -0.90
C ALA A 19 6.24 11.13 0.57
N LEU A 20 6.53 9.90 0.95
CA LEU A 20 6.95 9.56 2.31
C LEU A 20 8.29 10.21 2.66
N HIS A 21 9.21 10.21 1.72
CA HIS A 21 10.51 10.87 1.91
C HIS A 21 10.33 12.37 2.17
N GLU A 22 9.44 13.02 1.44
CA GLU A 22 9.13 14.45 1.64
C GLU A 22 8.53 14.72 3.02
N CYS A 23 7.80 13.78 3.58
CA CYS A 23 7.27 13.89 4.94
C CYS A 23 8.34 13.70 6.01
N GLY A 24 9.56 13.36 5.64
CA GLY A 24 10.63 13.08 6.58
C GLY A 24 10.70 11.63 7.03
N VAL A 25 9.93 10.73 6.42
CA VAL A 25 10.01 9.31 6.72
C VAL A 25 11.29 8.75 6.11
N ARG A 26 12.16 8.18 6.94
CA ARG A 26 13.48 7.71 6.51
C ARG A 26 13.57 6.24 6.24
N GLY A 27 12.68 5.45 6.82
CA GLY A 27 12.69 4.01 6.64
C GLY A 27 11.31 3.51 6.30
N LEU A 28 11.25 2.57 5.37
CA LEU A 28 10.01 1.89 5.03
C LEU A 28 10.31 0.46 4.62
N THR A 29 9.33 -0.39 4.76
CA THR A 29 9.43 -1.79 4.34
C THR A 29 8.42 -2.03 3.24
N VAL A 30 8.86 -2.71 2.18
CA VAL A 30 8.03 -3.01 1.03
C VAL A 30 7.91 -4.52 0.88
N THR A 31 6.70 -5.01 0.74
CA THR A 31 6.43 -6.43 0.53
C THR A 31 5.52 -6.57 -0.68
N GLU A 32 5.87 -7.46 -1.58
CA GLU A 32 4.98 -7.84 -2.67
C GLU A 32 3.91 -8.75 -2.12
N VAL A 33 2.65 -8.42 -2.39
CA VAL A 33 1.49 -9.17 -1.88
C VAL A 33 0.50 -9.40 -3.00
N ARG A 34 -0.44 -10.27 -2.74
CA ARG A 34 -1.58 -10.50 -3.63
C ARG A 34 -2.85 -10.30 -2.83
N GLY A 35 -3.83 -9.66 -3.45
CA GLY A 35 -5.07 -9.37 -2.78
C GLY A 35 -6.29 -9.56 -3.66
N PHE A 36 -7.41 -9.74 -3.00
CA PHE A 36 -8.72 -9.77 -3.60
C PHE A 36 -9.59 -8.73 -2.89
N GLY A 37 -10.33 -7.96 -3.67
CA GLY A 37 -11.18 -6.92 -3.10
C GLY A 37 -12.17 -6.40 -4.12
N LYS A 38 -12.60 -5.17 -3.96
CA LYS A 38 -13.60 -4.54 -4.84
C LYS A 38 -13.16 -4.44 -6.30
N GLN A 39 -11.87 -4.38 -6.56
CA GLN A 39 -11.33 -4.36 -7.91
C GLN A 39 -11.64 -5.65 -8.65
N ARG A 40 -11.79 -6.74 -7.91
CA ARG A 40 -11.96 -8.09 -8.44
C ARG A 40 -10.81 -8.50 -9.35
N GLY A 41 -10.84 -9.68 -9.89
CA GLY A 41 -9.88 -10.14 -10.84
C GLY A 41 -10.27 -9.78 -12.27
N TYR A 42 -9.52 -10.28 -13.19
CA TYR A 42 -9.82 -10.16 -14.62
C TYR A 42 -9.91 -11.55 -15.23
N THR A 43 -10.60 -11.64 -16.36
CA THR A 43 -10.78 -12.91 -17.07
C THR A 43 -9.69 -13.05 -18.11
N GLU A 44 -9.03 -14.21 -18.12
CA GLU A 44 -8.05 -14.57 -19.13
C GLU A 44 -8.52 -15.79 -19.90
N ARG A 45 -8.03 -15.91 -21.13
CA ARG A 45 -8.29 -17.08 -21.99
C ARG A 45 -7.01 -17.83 -22.27
N TYR A 46 -7.05 -19.11 -22.04
CA TYR A 46 -5.94 -19.99 -22.38
C TYR A 46 -6.48 -21.25 -23.04
N ARG A 47 -6.05 -21.51 -24.30
CA ARG A 47 -6.50 -22.66 -25.08
C ARG A 47 -8.04 -22.76 -25.18
N GLY A 48 -8.70 -21.62 -25.31
CA GLY A 48 -10.15 -21.57 -25.42
C GLY A 48 -10.91 -21.67 -24.12
N THR A 49 -10.21 -21.79 -22.99
CA THR A 49 -10.80 -21.83 -21.67
C THR A 49 -10.67 -20.47 -21.00
N GLU A 50 -11.77 -19.96 -20.48
CA GLU A 50 -11.77 -18.74 -19.70
C GLU A 50 -11.54 -19.07 -18.22
N TYR A 51 -10.76 -18.24 -17.56
CA TYR A 51 -10.63 -18.29 -16.10
C TYR A 51 -10.47 -16.88 -15.55
N THR A 52 -10.90 -16.72 -14.31
CA THR A 52 -10.84 -15.42 -13.62
C THR A 52 -9.62 -15.39 -12.71
N VAL A 53 -8.79 -14.38 -12.90
CA VAL A 53 -7.68 -14.09 -11.99
C VAL A 53 -8.27 -13.39 -10.77
N SER A 54 -8.31 -14.07 -9.63
CA SER A 54 -8.95 -13.57 -8.42
C SER A 54 -8.01 -12.88 -7.45
N LEU A 55 -6.69 -13.15 -7.57
CA LEU A 55 -5.67 -12.52 -6.73
C LEU A 55 -4.80 -11.60 -7.56
N LEU A 56 -4.85 -10.32 -7.26
CA LEU A 56 -4.11 -9.30 -7.98
C LEU A 56 -2.83 -8.94 -7.24
N HIS A 57 -1.79 -8.66 -8.00
CA HIS A 57 -0.54 -8.15 -7.42
C HIS A 57 -0.76 -6.78 -6.82
N LYS A 58 -0.31 -6.62 -5.60
CA LYS A 58 -0.29 -5.36 -4.87
C LYS A 58 1.06 -5.22 -4.17
N VAL A 59 1.29 -4.07 -3.61
CA VAL A 59 2.49 -3.80 -2.83
C VAL A 59 2.05 -3.30 -1.47
N LYS A 60 2.63 -3.84 -0.42
CA LYS A 60 2.42 -3.37 0.94
C LYS A 60 3.61 -2.51 1.35
N VAL A 61 3.33 -1.28 1.73
CA VAL A 61 4.32 -0.35 2.26
C VAL A 61 4.04 -0.17 3.74
N GLU A 62 5.04 -0.40 4.58
CA GLU A 62 4.92 -0.27 6.03
C GLU A 62 5.89 0.78 6.53
N VAL A 63 5.40 1.69 7.36
CA VAL A 63 6.22 2.66 8.07
C VAL A 63 5.79 2.73 9.53
N VAL A 64 6.75 2.90 10.43
CA VAL A 64 6.48 3.14 11.84
C VAL A 64 6.91 4.56 12.13
N ILE A 65 5.99 5.36 12.64
CA ILE A 65 6.16 6.80 12.79
C ILE A 65 5.63 7.28 14.15
N PRO A 66 6.09 8.45 14.62
CA PRO A 66 5.44 9.10 15.75
C PRO A 66 3.98 9.39 15.44
N GLU A 67 3.11 9.33 16.43
CA GLU A 67 1.68 9.55 16.26
C GLU A 67 1.38 10.93 15.66
N GLU A 68 2.19 11.93 15.99
CA GLU A 68 2.03 13.30 15.49
C GLU A 68 2.17 13.41 13.96
N MET A 69 2.83 12.45 13.33
CA MET A 69 3.01 12.43 11.87
C MET A 69 1.91 11.68 11.15
N MET A 70 1.00 11.05 11.86
CA MET A 70 0.04 10.11 11.28
C MET A 70 -0.80 10.73 10.16
N ASP A 71 -1.45 11.86 10.43
CA ASP A 71 -2.34 12.48 9.46
C ASP A 71 -1.60 12.93 8.21
N GLU A 72 -0.44 13.54 8.36
CA GLU A 72 0.39 13.99 7.25
C GLU A 72 0.84 12.82 6.37
N VAL A 73 1.27 11.73 6.99
CA VAL A 73 1.73 10.55 6.28
C VAL A 73 0.58 9.88 5.52
N ILE A 74 -0.58 9.74 6.17
CA ILE A 74 -1.77 9.16 5.52
C ILE A 74 -2.17 9.99 4.31
N GLU A 75 -2.25 11.31 4.45
CA GLU A 75 -2.61 12.19 3.34
C GLU A 75 -1.61 12.11 2.19
N ALA A 76 -0.32 12.04 2.50
CA ALA A 76 0.73 11.92 1.48
C ALA A 76 0.58 10.60 0.70
N ILE A 77 0.35 9.51 1.39
CA ILE A 77 0.13 8.20 0.74
C ILE A 77 -1.11 8.25 -0.15
N MET A 78 -2.21 8.76 0.37
CA MET A 78 -3.47 8.84 -0.38
C MET A 78 -3.31 9.68 -1.65
N ALA A 79 -2.67 10.83 -1.56
CA ALA A 79 -2.47 11.70 -2.72
C ALA A 79 -1.59 11.03 -3.78
N ALA A 80 -0.54 10.32 -3.35
CA ALA A 80 0.39 9.67 -4.26
C ALA A 80 -0.19 8.40 -4.89
N ALA A 81 -1.00 7.64 -4.16
CA ALA A 81 -1.50 6.33 -4.60
C ALA A 81 -2.82 6.38 -5.34
N ARG A 82 -3.59 7.45 -5.19
CA ARG A 82 -4.95 7.53 -5.73
C ARG A 82 -4.96 7.70 -7.24
N THR A 83 -5.77 6.88 -7.92
CA THR A 83 -6.08 7.04 -9.33
C THR A 83 -7.53 7.48 -9.54
N GLY A 84 -8.40 7.26 -8.57
CA GLY A 84 -9.84 7.45 -8.67
C GLY A 84 -10.58 6.20 -9.10
N GLU A 85 -9.86 5.14 -9.43
CA GLU A 85 -10.46 3.87 -9.83
C GLU A 85 -10.62 2.93 -8.64
N ILE A 86 -11.55 1.99 -8.76
CA ILE A 86 -11.71 0.92 -7.77
C ILE A 86 -10.42 0.10 -7.73
N GLY A 87 -9.95 -0.20 -6.53
CA GLY A 87 -8.73 -0.98 -6.36
C GLY A 87 -7.48 -0.16 -6.12
N ASP A 88 -7.62 1.13 -5.82
CA ASP A 88 -6.47 1.97 -5.49
C ASP A 88 -5.72 1.50 -4.26
N GLY A 89 -6.45 0.92 -3.30
CA GLY A 89 -5.83 0.34 -2.14
C GLY A 89 -6.50 0.72 -0.82
N LYS A 90 -5.82 0.42 0.25
CA LYS A 90 -6.32 0.62 1.61
C LYS A 90 -5.17 0.90 2.55
N ILE A 91 -5.41 1.74 3.55
CA ILE A 91 -4.45 2.05 4.58
C ILE A 91 -4.96 1.53 5.92
N PHE A 92 -4.11 0.85 6.65
CA PHE A 92 -4.38 0.40 8.01
C PHE A 92 -3.41 1.09 8.95
N VAL A 93 -3.90 1.47 10.12
CA VAL A 93 -3.07 2.06 11.16
C VAL A 93 -3.23 1.25 12.43
N THR A 94 -2.12 0.84 13.01
CA THR A 94 -2.11 0.09 14.26
C THR A 94 -1.15 0.71 15.26
N PRO A 95 -1.44 0.62 16.57
CA PRO A 95 -0.49 1.05 17.58
C PRO A 95 0.76 0.16 17.57
N VAL A 96 1.91 0.75 17.84
CA VAL A 96 3.16 0.02 18.03
C VAL A 96 3.60 0.24 19.46
N ILE A 97 3.68 -0.84 20.20
CA ILE A 97 4.07 -0.76 21.62
C ILE A 97 5.55 -0.44 21.75
N GLU A 98 6.37 -1.06 20.92
CA GLU A 98 7.82 -0.93 21.01
C GLU A 98 8.47 -1.22 19.66
N ALA A 99 9.51 -0.49 19.34
CA ALA A 99 10.36 -0.75 18.17
C ALA A 99 11.81 -0.80 18.67
N ILE A 100 12.46 -1.91 18.44
CA ILE A 100 13.82 -2.16 18.94
C ILE A 100 14.73 -2.28 17.72
N ARG A 101 15.77 -1.44 17.69
CA ARG A 101 16.78 -1.53 16.65
C ARG A 101 17.73 -2.69 16.95
N ILE A 102 17.98 -3.51 15.97
CA ILE A 102 18.93 -4.61 16.07
C ILE A 102 20.42 -4.07 16.07
#